data_1e10c6628a528506c4efb9f55e37ea82
#
_entry.id   1e10c6628a528506c4efb9f55e37ea82
#
_cell.length_a   1.000
_cell.length_b   1.000
_cell.length_c   1.000
_cell.angle_alpha   90.00
_cell.angle_beta   90.00
_cell.angle_gamma   90.00
#
_symmetry.space_group_name_H-M   'P 1'
#
loop_
_entity.id
_entity.type
_entity.pdbx_description
1 polymer ?
#
loop_
_entity_poly.entity_id
_entity_poly.type
_entity_poly.pdbx_seq_one_letter_code
_entity_poly.pdbx_strand_id
1 'polypeptide(L)' 'MRTLTTSAHLEADTTARVTVFDPTPEDEGFVSLRIGGELLDIALIAQPGTADALRALARAAEEAAAALDQITEIASDGAA' A
#
# COMPACT_ATOMS: atom_id res chain seq x y z
N MET A 1 -17.10 -7.02 16.99
CA MET A 1 -16.04 -6.45 16.16
C MET A 1 -16.30 -6.74 14.69
N ARG A 2 -16.08 -5.76 13.85
CA ARG A 2 -16.24 -5.93 12.40
C ARG A 2 -14.90 -6.18 11.75
N THR A 3 -14.90 -7.07 10.78
CA THR A 3 -13.72 -7.37 10.00
C THR A 3 -14.01 -7.04 8.52
N LEU A 4 -13.12 -6.29 7.92
CA LEU A 4 -13.18 -5.99 6.49
C LEU A 4 -12.06 -6.75 5.79
N THR A 5 -12.44 -7.57 4.83
CA THR A 5 -11.47 -8.30 4.02
C THR A 5 -11.68 -7.96 2.56
N THR A 6 -10.64 -7.48 1.93
CA THR A 6 -10.65 -7.14 0.51
C THR A 6 -9.39 -7.69 -0.12
N SER A 7 -9.53 -8.26 -1.29
CA SER A 7 -8.40 -8.78 -2.05
C SER A 7 -8.31 -8.09 -3.40
N ALA A 8 -7.11 -7.74 -3.78
CA ALA A 8 -6.86 -7.14 -5.08
C ALA A 8 -5.53 -7.66 -5.61
N HIS A 9 -5.43 -7.75 -6.93
CA HIS A 9 -4.20 -8.18 -7.59
C HIS A 9 -3.42 -6.97 -8.04
N LEU A 10 -2.15 -6.90 -7.66
CA LEU A 10 -1.27 -5.84 -8.13
C LEU A 10 -0.79 -6.18 -9.53
N GLU A 11 -0.68 -5.16 -10.34
CA GLU A 11 -0.14 -5.29 -11.69
C GLU A 11 1.17 -4.53 -11.79
N ALA A 12 1.93 -4.79 -12.84
CA ALA A 12 3.24 -4.16 -13.00
C ALA A 12 3.16 -2.64 -13.07
N ASP A 13 2.02 -2.09 -13.52
CA ASP A 13 1.81 -0.66 -13.61
C ASP A 13 1.18 -0.03 -12.36
N THR A 14 0.97 -0.83 -11.31
CA THR A 14 0.41 -0.31 -10.06
C THR A 14 1.34 0.71 -9.45
N THR A 15 0.79 1.86 -9.10
CA THR A 15 1.53 2.95 -8.45
C THR A 15 0.85 3.36 -7.17
N ALA A 16 1.55 4.15 -6.38
CA ALA A 16 0.99 4.71 -5.16
C ALA A 16 1.34 6.18 -5.09
N ARG A 17 0.45 6.98 -4.53
CA ARG A 17 0.70 8.41 -4.36
C ARG A 17 0.09 8.90 -3.06
N VAL A 18 0.66 9.97 -2.53
CA VAL A 18 0.27 10.56 -1.28
C VAL A 18 -0.36 11.92 -1.55
N THR A 19 -1.49 12.18 -0.93
CA THR A 19 -2.12 13.51 -0.93
C THR A 19 -2.27 13.95 0.52
N VAL A 20 -1.81 15.17 0.81
CA VAL A 20 -1.90 15.73 2.15
C VAL A 20 -3.05 16.71 2.20
N PHE A 21 -3.93 16.54 3.18
CA PHE A 21 -5.02 17.47 3.46
C PHE A 21 -4.71 18.17 4.78
N ASP A 22 -4.33 19.44 4.69
CA ASP A 22 -3.86 20.21 5.83
C ASP A 22 -4.96 20.44 6.85
N PRO A 23 -4.57 20.60 8.14
CA PRO A 23 -5.57 20.90 9.18
C PRO A 23 -6.28 22.20 8.90
N THR A 24 -7.54 22.25 9.29
CA THR A 24 -8.37 23.46 9.26
C THR A 24 -8.90 23.71 10.68
N PRO A 25 -9.55 24.85 10.94
CA PRO A 25 -10.15 25.06 12.27
C PRO A 25 -11.18 24.00 12.65
N GLU A 26 -11.79 23.33 11.68
CA GLU A 26 -12.82 22.32 11.93
C GLU A 26 -12.33 20.89 11.78
N ASP A 27 -11.13 20.69 11.24
CA ASP A 27 -10.64 19.35 10.91
C ASP A 27 -9.15 19.26 11.24
N GLU A 28 -8.76 18.16 11.85
CA GLU A 28 -7.35 17.94 12.21
C GLU A 28 -6.45 17.59 11.02
N GLY A 29 -7.03 17.43 9.84
CA GLY A 29 -6.26 17.05 8.66
C GLY A 29 -6.08 15.54 8.56
N PHE A 30 -5.62 15.10 7.39
CA PHE A 30 -5.36 13.68 7.16
C PHE A 30 -4.49 13.52 5.91
N VAL A 31 -4.04 12.31 5.69
CA VAL A 31 -3.26 11.94 4.52
C VAL A 31 -3.97 10.80 3.81
N SER A 32 -4.01 10.86 2.49
CA SER A 32 -4.52 9.78 1.67
C SER A 32 -3.35 9.10 0.95
N LEU A 33 -3.22 7.80 1.15
CA LEU A 33 -2.31 6.96 0.38
C LEU A 33 -3.15 6.21 -0.64
N ARG A 34 -3.01 6.57 -1.91
CA ARG A 34 -3.82 5.98 -2.96
C ARG A 34 -3.00 5.00 -3.77
N ILE A 35 -3.50 3.79 -3.84
CA ILE A 35 -2.90 2.71 -4.61
C ILE A 35 -3.74 2.56 -5.87
N GLY A 36 -3.13 2.73 -7.02
CA GLY A 36 -3.87 2.72 -8.26
C GLY A 36 -3.10 2.13 -9.42
N GLY A 37 -3.85 1.70 -10.39
CA GLY A 37 -3.40 1.20 -11.66
C GLY A 37 -4.61 1.19 -12.57
N GLU A 38 -4.55 0.42 -13.63
CA GLU A 38 -5.64 0.38 -14.58
C GLU A 38 -6.90 -0.28 -14.00
N LEU A 39 -6.72 -1.34 -13.21
CA LEU A 39 -7.82 -2.13 -12.69
C LEU A 39 -7.99 -2.01 -11.17
N LEU A 40 -7.19 -1.19 -10.51
CA LEU A 40 -7.16 -1.10 -9.06
C LEU A 40 -7.16 0.37 -8.62
N ASP A 41 -8.01 0.71 -7.67
CA ASP A 41 -8.03 2.05 -7.08
C ASP A 41 -8.50 1.94 -5.64
N ILE A 42 -7.54 2.06 -4.71
CA ILE A 42 -7.81 1.97 -3.28
C ILE A 42 -7.20 3.19 -2.60
N ALA A 43 -7.97 3.84 -1.74
CA ALA A 43 -7.47 4.94 -0.93
C ALA A 43 -7.44 4.51 0.53
N LEU A 44 -6.28 4.68 1.16
CA LEU A 44 -6.12 4.49 2.60
C LEU A 44 -6.07 5.87 3.24
N ILE A 45 -6.98 6.11 4.16
CA ILE A 45 -7.09 7.41 4.84
C ILE A 45 -6.42 7.29 6.20
N ALA A 46 -5.40 8.10 6.43
CA ALA A 46 -4.62 8.08 7.66
C ALA A 46 -4.80 9.40 8.41
N GLN A 47 -5.32 9.31 9.62
CA GLN A 47 -5.52 10.46 10.49
C GLN A 47 -4.33 10.62 11.44
N PRO A 48 -4.17 11.79 12.06
CA PRO A 48 -3.11 11.95 13.06
C PRO A 48 -3.12 10.84 14.10
N GLY A 49 -1.94 10.33 14.43
CA GLY A 49 -1.79 9.22 15.36
C GLY A 49 -1.61 7.86 14.70
N THR A 50 -1.74 7.77 13.37
CA THR A 50 -1.62 6.49 12.66
C THR A 50 -0.35 6.38 11.82
N ALA A 51 0.62 7.28 12.01
CA ALA A 51 1.85 7.26 11.22
C ALA A 51 2.62 5.94 11.33
N ASP A 52 2.64 5.34 12.53
CA ASP A 52 3.35 4.08 12.73
C ASP A 52 2.68 2.93 11.98
N ALA A 53 1.36 2.98 11.83
CA ALA A 53 0.66 1.99 11.01
C ALA A 53 1.10 2.08 9.54
N LEU A 54 1.27 3.30 9.02
CA LEU A 54 1.79 3.48 7.67
C LEU A 54 3.22 2.97 7.54
N ARG A 55 4.06 3.21 8.55
CA ARG A 55 5.43 2.70 8.54
C ARG A 55 5.46 1.18 8.57
N ALA A 56 4.56 0.57 9.33
CA ALA A 56 4.44 -0.89 9.37
C ALA A 56 4.02 -1.44 8.01
N LEU A 57 3.08 -0.77 7.33
CA LEU A 57 2.69 -1.13 5.97
C LEU A 57 3.87 -1.04 5.00
N ALA A 58 4.66 0.01 5.11
CA ALA A 58 5.82 0.20 4.25
C ALA A 58 6.83 -0.94 4.43
N ARG A 59 7.11 -1.31 5.68
CA ARG A 59 8.03 -2.42 5.96
C ARG A 59 7.50 -3.75 5.43
N ALA A 60 6.22 -4.00 5.62
CA ALA A 60 5.59 -5.23 5.11
C ALA A 60 5.61 -5.28 3.59
N ALA A 61 5.37 -4.15 2.93
CA ALA A 61 5.44 -4.07 1.48
C ALA A 61 6.85 -4.36 0.96
N GLU A 62 7.87 -3.82 1.62
CA GLU A 62 9.27 -4.10 1.27
C GLU A 62 9.60 -5.57 1.43
N GLU A 63 9.15 -6.17 2.52
CA GLU A 63 9.36 -7.60 2.78
C GLU A 63 8.67 -8.46 1.73
N ALA A 64 7.44 -8.10 1.36
CA ALA A 64 6.71 -8.82 0.32
C ALA A 64 7.41 -8.72 -1.03
N ALA A 65 7.94 -7.54 -1.37
CA ALA A 65 8.68 -7.34 -2.60
C ALA A 65 9.92 -8.21 -2.65
N ALA A 66 10.66 -8.27 -1.55
CA ALA A 66 11.85 -9.12 -1.45
C ALA A 66 11.50 -10.60 -1.62
N ALA A 67 10.38 -11.02 -1.04
CA ALA A 67 9.92 -12.41 -1.19
C ALA A 67 9.57 -12.72 -2.64
N LEU A 68 8.92 -11.79 -3.34
CA LEU A 68 8.61 -11.95 -4.75
C LEU A 68 9.85 -12.05 -5.61
N ASP A 69 10.87 -11.27 -5.30
CA ASP A 69 12.14 -11.33 -6.01
C ASP A 69 12.76 -12.71 -5.91
N GLN A 70 12.70 -13.33 -4.72
CA GLN A 70 13.19 -14.69 -4.52
C GLN A 70 12.38 -15.71 -5.32
N ILE A 71 11.08 -15.57 -5.36
CA ILE A 71 10.21 -16.47 -6.14
C ILE A 71 10.56 -16.35 -7.62
N THR A 72 10.78 -15.12 -8.10
CA THR A 72 11.14 -14.88 -9.50
C THR A 72 12.49 -15.51 -9.83
N GLU A 73 13.47 -15.39 -8.95
CA GLU A 73 14.78 -16.00 -9.15
C GLU A 73 14.70 -17.53 -9.22
N ILE A 74 13.94 -18.14 -8.31
CA ILE A 74 13.75 -19.59 -8.29
C ILE A 74 13.08 -20.07 -9.57
N ALA A 75 12.05 -19.34 -10.02
CA ALA A 75 11.35 -19.68 -11.25
C ALA A 75 12.26 -19.58 -12.48
N SER A 76 13.13 -18.57 -12.52
CA SER A 76 14.09 -18.41 -13.61
C SER A 76 15.11 -19.57 -13.64
N ASP A 77 15.63 -19.95 -12.47
CA ASP A 77 16.56 -21.04 -12.36
C ASP A 77 15.90 -22.36 -12.74
N GLY A 78 14.65 -22.55 -12.31
CA GLY A 78 13.91 -23.76 -12.63
C GLY A 78 13.53 -23.86 -14.11
N ALA A 79 13.48 -22.75 -14.82
CA ALA A 79 13.17 -22.72 -16.23
C ALA A 79 14.35 -23.07 -17.14
N ALA A 80 15.53 -23.10 -16.61
CA ALA A 80 16.77 -23.34 -17.37
C ALA A 80 16.95 -24.80 -17.82
#